data_25fcfb0c85c28668db37bb0c68a6fb2a
#
_entry.id   25fcfb0c85c28668db37bb0c68a6fb2a
#
_cell.length_a   1.000
_cell.length_b   1.000
_cell.length_c   1.000
_cell.angle_alpha   90.00
_cell.angle_beta   90.00
_cell.angle_gamma   90.00
#
_symmetry.space_group_name_H-M   'P 1'
#
loop_
_entity.id
_entity.type
_entity.pdbx_description
1 polymer ?
#
loop_
_entity_poly.entity_id
_entity_poly.type
_entity_poly.pdbx_seq_one_letter_code
_entity_poly.pdbx_strand_id
1 'polypeptide(L)'
;MFFCTRKKQKSMNKNIQGHLFALTANILWGLMAPIGKSALVEFSALSVTTFRMVGAAACFWLLSLFCKREQVDHRDMLKIFFAALFALVFNQGVYIFGLSMTSPIDASIVTTTLPIVTMIVAAIYLKEPVTNKKVLGIFVGAMGAFILIMSSQTTGAGNSNLIGDLLCLLAQISFSIYLTVFKGLSQKYSPITLNKWMFVYASMCYIPFSYHDVASIQWSSISTAALLQAGYVVVGGSFLAYIFIMSAQRLLRATVVSMYNYMQPIVASTVAIILGLGVFNLEKGIAIALVFLGVHIVTQSKSRKDFEKEGKAV
;
A
#
# COMPACT_ATOMS: atom_id res chain seq x y z
N MET A 1 -14.10 8.09 -15.52
CA MET A 1 -13.93 7.91 -16.99
C MET A 1 -12.51 7.47 -17.37
N PHE A 2 -11.45 7.97 -16.74
CA PHE A 2 -10.05 7.62 -17.00
C PHE A 2 -9.70 6.13 -16.78
N PHE A 3 -10.31 5.49 -15.80
CA PHE A 3 -10.05 4.09 -15.44
C PHE A 3 -10.85 3.06 -16.24
N CYS A 4 -11.88 3.49 -16.96
CA CYS A 4 -12.80 2.61 -17.69
C CYS A 4 -12.59 2.55 -19.20
N THR A 5 -11.89 3.50 -19.82
CA THR A 5 -11.79 3.58 -21.29
C THR A 5 -10.35 3.67 -21.80
N ARG A 6 -10.06 2.88 -22.84
CA ARG A 6 -8.83 2.90 -23.64
C ARG A 6 -8.94 3.96 -24.76
N LYS A 7 -9.38 5.21 -24.46
CA LYS A 7 -9.41 6.26 -25.48
C LYS A 7 -8.02 6.89 -25.63
N LYS A 8 -7.53 7.00 -26.86
CA LYS A 8 -6.34 7.77 -27.26
C LYS A 8 -6.52 9.23 -26.85
N GLN A 9 -6.05 9.58 -25.68
CA GLN A 9 -5.85 10.95 -25.26
C GLN A 9 -4.36 11.25 -25.41
N LYS A 10 -3.98 12.48 -25.81
CA LYS A 10 -2.59 12.94 -25.96
C LYS A 10 -1.81 12.55 -24.70
N SER A 11 -1.04 11.46 -24.75
CA SER A 11 -0.65 10.72 -23.55
C SER A 11 0.52 11.42 -22.89
N MET A 12 0.28 11.91 -21.68
CA MET A 12 1.32 12.04 -20.67
C MET A 12 2.18 10.76 -20.71
N ASN A 13 3.50 10.89 -20.69
CA ASN A 13 4.40 9.75 -20.76
C ASN A 13 3.93 8.68 -19.76
N LYS A 14 3.66 7.45 -20.23
CA LYS A 14 3.13 6.35 -19.41
C LYS A 14 3.95 6.11 -18.14
N ASN A 15 5.23 6.41 -18.22
CA ASN A 15 6.13 6.29 -17.08
C ASN A 15 5.78 7.34 -16.00
N ILE A 16 5.62 8.62 -16.38
CA ILE A 16 5.22 9.70 -15.46
C ILE A 16 3.85 9.39 -14.82
N GLN A 17 2.91 8.89 -15.61
CA GLN A 17 1.60 8.49 -15.11
C GLN A 17 1.69 7.39 -14.04
N GLY A 18 2.56 6.40 -14.25
CA GLY A 18 2.80 5.35 -13.25
C GLY A 18 3.36 5.89 -11.95
N HIS A 19 4.31 6.84 -12.03
CA HIS A 19 4.89 7.49 -10.86
C HIS A 19 3.84 8.33 -10.09
N LEU A 20 3.00 9.08 -10.80
CA LEU A 20 1.90 9.83 -10.17
C LEU A 20 0.91 8.92 -9.46
N PHE A 21 0.54 7.80 -10.08
CA PHE A 21 -0.35 6.83 -9.44
C PHE A 21 0.27 6.21 -8.18
N ALA A 22 1.54 5.83 -8.23
CA ALA A 22 2.23 5.30 -7.07
C ALA A 22 2.33 6.33 -5.93
N LEU A 23 2.64 7.59 -6.27
CA LEU A 23 2.68 8.69 -5.31
C LEU A 23 1.31 8.92 -4.65
N THR A 24 0.25 9.03 -5.45
CA THR A 24 -1.11 9.27 -4.93
C THR A 24 -1.57 8.14 -4.01
N ALA A 25 -1.32 6.87 -4.37
CA ALA A 25 -1.65 5.73 -3.53
C ALA A 25 -0.93 5.81 -2.16
N ASN A 26 0.35 6.16 -2.17
CA ASN A 26 1.14 6.23 -0.95
C ASN A 26 0.87 7.47 -0.11
N ILE A 27 0.40 8.57 -0.69
CA ILE A 27 -0.16 9.71 0.06
C ILE A 27 -1.41 9.25 0.83
N LEU A 28 -2.34 8.55 0.17
CA LEU A 28 -3.54 8.02 0.82
C LEU A 28 -3.21 7.04 1.94
N TRP A 29 -2.22 6.18 1.75
CA TRP A 29 -1.77 5.25 2.79
C TRP A 29 -0.99 5.93 3.92
N GLY A 30 -0.24 6.98 3.63
CA GLY A 30 0.46 7.76 4.67
C GLY A 30 -0.50 8.44 5.64
N LEU A 31 -1.65 8.90 5.15
CA LEU A 31 -2.73 9.44 5.98
C LEU A 31 -3.47 8.34 6.77
N MET A 32 -3.40 7.09 6.29
CA MET A 32 -4.15 5.99 6.88
C MET A 32 -3.62 5.57 8.25
N ALA A 33 -2.30 5.65 8.51
CA ALA A 33 -1.74 5.23 9.79
C ALA A 33 -2.32 6.04 10.97
N PRO A 34 -2.29 7.39 10.98
CA PRO A 34 -2.87 8.17 12.05
C PRO A 34 -4.41 8.05 12.11
N ILE A 35 -5.09 8.12 10.96
CA ILE A 35 -6.56 8.06 10.91
C ILE A 35 -7.07 6.67 11.31
N GLY A 36 -6.41 5.61 10.83
CA GLY A 36 -6.76 4.23 11.18
C GLY A 36 -6.54 3.94 12.66
N LYS A 37 -5.43 4.44 13.25
CA LYS A 37 -5.19 4.29 14.69
C LYS A 37 -6.26 5.00 15.52
N SER A 38 -6.72 6.17 15.08
CA SER A 38 -7.82 6.88 15.75
C SER A 38 -9.15 6.12 15.64
N ALA A 39 -9.44 5.49 14.49
CA ALA A 39 -10.63 4.66 14.33
C ALA A 39 -10.63 3.43 15.26
N LEU A 40 -9.44 2.88 15.55
CA LEU A 40 -9.27 1.73 16.46
C LEU A 40 -9.56 2.05 17.94
N VAL A 41 -9.79 3.30 18.29
CA VAL A 41 -10.21 3.68 19.66
C VAL A 41 -11.66 3.24 19.91
N GLU A 42 -12.54 3.34 18.91
CA GLU A 42 -13.96 3.02 19.04
C GLU A 42 -14.36 1.72 18.33
N PHE A 43 -13.56 1.25 17.35
CA PHE A 43 -13.82 0.03 16.63
C PHE A 43 -12.73 -1.02 16.87
N SER A 44 -13.11 -2.29 16.92
CA SER A 44 -12.12 -3.38 16.95
C SER A 44 -11.33 -3.48 15.64
N ALA A 45 -10.12 -4.05 15.70
CA ALA A 45 -9.29 -4.26 14.50
C ALA A 45 -10.00 -5.14 13.45
N LEU A 46 -10.79 -6.13 13.90
CA LEU A 46 -11.62 -6.95 13.02
C LEU A 46 -12.72 -6.15 12.35
N SER A 47 -13.43 -5.29 13.09
CA SER A 47 -14.48 -4.43 12.54
C SER A 47 -13.93 -3.47 11.49
N VAL A 48 -12.83 -2.75 11.80
CA VAL A 48 -12.17 -1.83 10.83
C VAL A 48 -11.74 -2.59 9.58
N THR A 49 -11.12 -3.77 9.73
CA THR A 49 -10.70 -4.58 8.59
C THR A 49 -11.89 -5.03 7.74
N THR A 50 -12.97 -5.46 8.38
CA THR A 50 -14.18 -5.88 7.66
C THR A 50 -14.83 -4.72 6.93
N PHE A 51 -14.93 -3.55 7.55
CA PHE A 51 -15.44 -2.34 6.87
C PHE A 51 -14.60 -2.00 5.63
N ARG A 52 -13.29 -2.14 5.71
CA ARG A 52 -12.39 -1.96 4.56
C ARG A 52 -12.71 -2.93 3.43
N MET A 53 -12.83 -4.23 3.74
CA MET A 53 -13.03 -5.27 2.72
C MET A 53 -14.40 -5.14 2.08
N VAL A 54 -15.46 -5.12 2.89
CA VAL A 54 -16.84 -5.06 2.42
C VAL A 54 -17.16 -3.70 1.77
N GLY A 55 -16.76 -2.60 2.41
CA GLY A 55 -17.03 -1.26 1.89
C GLY A 55 -16.30 -1.00 0.56
N ALA A 56 -15.02 -1.38 0.47
CA ALA A 56 -14.31 -1.25 -0.80
C ALA A 56 -14.85 -2.20 -1.88
N ALA A 57 -15.25 -3.45 -1.53
CA ALA A 57 -15.93 -4.34 -2.47
C ALA A 57 -17.19 -3.68 -3.03
N ALA A 58 -18.04 -3.11 -2.17
CA ALA A 58 -19.25 -2.40 -2.60
C ALA A 58 -18.91 -1.22 -3.53
N CYS A 59 -17.91 -0.39 -3.18
CA CYS A 59 -17.45 0.71 -4.04
C CYS A 59 -16.96 0.22 -5.41
N PHE A 60 -16.17 -0.86 -5.46
CA PHE A 60 -15.70 -1.44 -6.73
C PHE A 60 -16.84 -2.04 -7.57
N TRP A 61 -17.80 -2.70 -6.93
CA TRP A 61 -18.97 -3.23 -7.61
C TRP A 61 -19.83 -2.10 -8.20
N LEU A 62 -20.13 -1.07 -7.41
CA LEU A 62 -20.86 0.11 -7.89
C LEU A 62 -20.13 0.77 -9.07
N LEU A 63 -18.81 1.02 -8.94
CA LEU A 63 -18.04 1.61 -10.03
C LEU A 63 -18.02 0.72 -11.26
N SER A 64 -18.00 -0.60 -11.10
CA SER A 64 -17.97 -1.55 -12.22
C SER A 64 -19.24 -1.51 -13.08
N LEU A 65 -20.37 -1.02 -12.55
CA LEU A 65 -21.62 -0.85 -13.32
C LEU A 65 -21.48 0.21 -14.42
N PHE A 66 -20.60 1.19 -14.19
CA PHE A 66 -20.33 2.27 -15.14
C PHE A 66 -19.16 1.99 -16.09
N CYS A 67 -18.51 0.82 -15.95
CA CYS A 67 -17.36 0.42 -16.75
C CYS A 67 -17.76 -0.67 -17.75
N LYS A 68 -16.97 -0.81 -18.83
CA LYS A 68 -17.14 -1.94 -19.75
C LYS A 68 -17.00 -3.26 -19.01
N ARG A 69 -17.94 -4.16 -19.21
CA ARG A 69 -17.85 -5.52 -18.68
C ARG A 69 -16.58 -6.20 -19.21
N GLU A 70 -15.74 -6.62 -18.29
CA GLU A 70 -14.53 -7.39 -18.55
C GLU A 70 -14.76 -8.79 -17.99
N GLN A 71 -14.72 -9.80 -18.85
CA GLN A 71 -14.87 -11.20 -18.41
C GLN A 71 -13.53 -11.68 -17.85
N VAL A 72 -13.59 -12.31 -16.68
CA VAL A 72 -12.44 -12.93 -16.04
C VAL A 72 -12.43 -14.41 -16.40
N ASP A 73 -11.28 -14.90 -16.84
CA ASP A 73 -11.08 -16.31 -17.12
C ASP A 73 -11.23 -17.13 -15.82
N HIS A 74 -11.98 -18.24 -15.87
CA HIS A 74 -12.20 -19.12 -14.72
C HIS A 74 -10.89 -19.59 -14.07
N ARG A 75 -9.85 -19.86 -14.87
CA ARG A 75 -8.53 -20.25 -14.36
C ARG A 75 -7.83 -19.14 -13.60
N ASP A 76 -8.11 -17.89 -13.92
CA ASP A 76 -7.52 -16.76 -13.24
C ASP A 76 -8.28 -16.36 -11.97
N MET A 77 -9.54 -16.81 -11.79
CA MET A 77 -10.29 -16.58 -10.55
C MET A 77 -9.56 -17.15 -9.33
N LEU A 78 -8.98 -18.35 -9.45
CA LEU A 78 -8.17 -18.93 -8.38
C LEU A 78 -6.90 -18.12 -8.11
N LYS A 79 -6.23 -17.61 -9.16
CA LYS A 79 -5.08 -16.73 -9.00
C LYS A 79 -5.47 -15.40 -8.34
N ILE A 80 -6.65 -14.85 -8.67
CA ILE A 80 -7.19 -13.64 -8.06
C ILE A 80 -7.51 -13.88 -6.58
N PHE A 81 -8.03 -15.07 -6.22
CA PHE A 81 -8.22 -15.46 -4.83
C PHE A 81 -6.89 -15.43 -4.05
N PHE A 82 -5.85 -16.09 -4.56
CA PHE A 82 -4.53 -16.03 -3.92
C PHE A 82 -3.95 -14.60 -3.89
N ALA A 83 -4.13 -13.81 -4.95
CA ALA A 83 -3.74 -12.42 -4.96
C ALA A 83 -4.48 -11.62 -3.86
N ALA A 84 -5.76 -11.90 -3.61
CA ALA A 84 -6.52 -11.29 -2.54
C ALA A 84 -5.99 -11.69 -1.15
N LEU A 85 -5.61 -12.96 -0.96
CA LEU A 85 -4.99 -13.40 0.28
C LEU A 85 -3.71 -12.61 0.59
N PHE A 86 -2.82 -12.48 -0.39
CA PHE A 86 -1.54 -11.79 -0.18
C PHE A 86 -1.67 -10.27 -0.13
N ALA A 87 -2.52 -9.66 -0.96
CA ALA A 87 -2.67 -8.20 -1.01
C ALA A 87 -3.56 -7.63 0.08
N LEU A 88 -4.57 -8.37 0.53
CA LEU A 88 -5.63 -7.87 1.40
C LEU A 88 -5.67 -8.61 2.73
N VAL A 89 -5.81 -9.93 2.71
CA VAL A 89 -5.97 -10.69 3.96
C VAL A 89 -4.70 -10.67 4.78
N PHE A 90 -3.59 -11.16 4.23
CA PHE A 90 -2.30 -11.22 4.93
C PHE A 90 -1.51 -9.91 4.93
N ASN A 91 -1.86 -8.94 4.08
CA ASN A 91 -1.27 -7.61 4.15
C ASN A 91 -2.13 -6.66 4.98
N GLN A 92 -3.28 -6.25 4.47
CA GLN A 92 -4.07 -5.17 5.08
C GLN A 92 -4.67 -5.58 6.43
N GLY A 93 -5.17 -6.81 6.55
CA GLY A 93 -5.72 -7.30 7.79
C GLY A 93 -4.66 -7.50 8.86
N VAL A 94 -3.61 -8.25 8.54
CA VAL A 94 -2.51 -8.51 9.49
C VAL A 94 -1.81 -7.20 9.90
N TYR A 95 -1.69 -6.21 8.98
CA TYR A 95 -1.16 -4.90 9.31
C TYR A 95 -2.02 -4.16 10.36
N ILE A 96 -3.34 -4.18 10.22
CA ILE A 96 -4.25 -3.54 11.20
C ILE A 96 -4.14 -4.21 12.57
N PHE A 97 -4.05 -5.55 12.61
CA PHE A 97 -3.79 -6.29 13.85
C PHE A 97 -2.43 -5.91 14.45
N GLY A 98 -1.36 -5.89 13.66
CA GLY A 98 -0.06 -5.43 14.11
C GLY A 98 -0.11 -4.00 14.65
N LEU A 99 -0.73 -3.07 13.93
CA LEU A 99 -0.88 -1.68 14.33
C LEU A 99 -1.71 -1.52 15.62
N SER A 100 -2.67 -2.41 15.90
CA SER A 100 -3.42 -2.37 17.16
C SER A 100 -2.53 -2.69 18.37
N MET A 101 -1.49 -3.51 18.17
CA MET A 101 -0.61 -4.03 19.22
C MET A 101 0.69 -3.26 19.38
N THR A 102 1.16 -2.54 18.34
CA THR A 102 2.42 -1.80 18.38
C THR A 102 2.21 -0.28 18.24
N SER A 103 3.29 0.49 18.38
CA SER A 103 3.23 1.93 18.16
C SER A 103 3.13 2.26 16.65
N PRO A 104 2.50 3.40 16.28
CA PRO A 104 2.50 3.85 14.88
C PRO A 104 3.90 4.10 14.32
N ILE A 105 4.86 4.42 15.21
CA ILE A 105 6.26 4.67 14.85
C ILE A 105 6.91 3.36 14.44
N ASP A 106 6.81 2.31 15.28
CA ASP A 106 7.39 1.00 15.00
C ASP A 106 6.77 0.38 13.75
N ALA A 107 5.43 0.43 13.64
CA ALA A 107 4.74 0.02 12.42
C ALA A 107 5.26 0.75 11.17
N SER A 108 5.53 2.07 11.28
CA SER A 108 6.08 2.88 10.18
C SER A 108 7.52 2.47 9.82
N ILE A 109 8.37 2.18 10.83
CA ILE A 109 9.73 1.68 10.60
C ILE A 109 9.67 0.34 9.86
N VAL A 110 8.83 -0.58 10.31
CA VAL A 110 8.68 -1.89 9.68
C VAL A 110 8.18 -1.76 8.24
N THR A 111 7.27 -0.83 7.94
CA THR A 111 6.80 -0.64 6.56
C THR A 111 7.90 -0.18 5.61
N THR A 112 8.97 0.44 6.10
CA THR A 112 10.12 0.82 5.26
C THR A 112 10.91 -0.39 4.74
N THR A 113 10.68 -1.58 5.26
CA THR A 113 11.32 -2.82 4.77
C THR A 113 10.75 -3.30 3.43
N LEU A 114 9.54 -2.83 3.03
CA LEU A 114 8.88 -3.28 1.81
C LEU A 114 9.76 -3.22 0.55
N PRO A 115 10.49 -2.15 0.24
CA PRO A 115 11.33 -2.11 -0.96
C PRO A 115 12.47 -3.14 -0.93
N ILE A 116 13.03 -3.42 0.24
CA ILE A 116 14.08 -4.43 0.42
C ILE A 116 13.51 -5.82 0.12
N VAL A 117 12.40 -6.16 0.77
CA VAL A 117 11.72 -7.45 0.57
C VAL A 117 11.26 -7.60 -0.89
N THR A 118 10.70 -6.53 -1.49
CA THR A 118 10.26 -6.56 -2.89
C THR A 118 11.44 -6.76 -3.84
N MET A 119 12.61 -6.19 -3.57
CA MET A 119 13.81 -6.40 -4.37
C MET A 119 14.23 -7.89 -4.32
N ILE A 120 14.23 -8.50 -3.15
CA ILE A 120 14.59 -9.90 -2.96
C ILE A 120 13.60 -10.82 -3.70
N VAL A 121 12.29 -10.64 -3.46
CA VAL A 121 11.25 -11.46 -4.10
C VAL A 121 11.24 -11.27 -5.62
N ALA A 122 11.44 -10.03 -6.11
CA ALA A 122 11.52 -9.77 -7.54
C ALA A 122 12.79 -10.37 -8.19
N ALA A 123 13.90 -10.39 -7.47
CA ALA A 123 15.10 -11.05 -7.95
C ALA A 123 14.90 -12.58 -8.10
N ILE A 124 14.26 -13.20 -7.12
CA ILE A 124 14.02 -14.65 -7.11
C ILE A 124 12.95 -15.04 -8.15
N TYR A 125 11.79 -14.39 -8.11
CA TYR A 125 10.62 -14.80 -8.88
C TYR A 125 10.59 -14.21 -10.30
N LEU A 126 10.85 -12.89 -10.44
CA LEU A 126 10.83 -12.20 -11.74
C LEU A 126 12.20 -12.23 -12.42
N LYS A 127 13.22 -12.77 -11.76
CA LYS A 127 14.62 -12.74 -12.21
C LYS A 127 15.05 -11.29 -12.56
N GLU A 128 14.59 -10.32 -11.76
CA GLU A 128 15.05 -8.94 -11.91
C GLU A 128 16.51 -8.80 -11.43
N PRO A 129 17.38 -8.14 -12.21
CA PRO A 129 18.77 -7.97 -11.79
C PRO A 129 18.87 -7.12 -10.53
N VAL A 130 19.70 -7.56 -9.58
CA VAL A 130 20.08 -6.80 -8.40
C VAL A 130 21.31 -5.98 -8.77
N THR A 131 21.10 -4.72 -9.14
CA THR A 131 22.18 -3.80 -9.52
C THR A 131 22.64 -2.97 -8.33
N ASN A 132 23.90 -2.55 -8.30
CA ASN A 132 24.43 -1.66 -7.25
C ASN A 132 23.62 -0.37 -7.12
N LYS A 133 23.13 0.20 -8.25
CA LYS A 133 22.23 1.36 -8.24
C LYS A 133 20.91 1.05 -7.52
N LYS A 134 20.32 -0.13 -7.74
CA LYS A 134 19.07 -0.54 -7.08
C LYS A 134 19.28 -0.66 -5.58
N VAL A 135 20.34 -1.34 -5.16
CA VAL A 135 20.70 -1.51 -3.74
C VAL A 135 20.95 -0.16 -3.08
N LEU A 136 21.83 0.66 -3.69
CA LEU A 136 22.15 1.99 -3.18
C LEU A 136 20.90 2.87 -3.02
N GLY A 137 20.04 2.92 -4.03
CA GLY A 137 18.83 3.74 -3.98
C GLY A 137 17.84 3.28 -2.90
N ILE A 138 17.71 1.97 -2.68
CA ILE A 138 16.88 1.42 -1.59
C ILE A 138 17.45 1.84 -0.24
N PHE A 139 18.76 1.72 -0.02
CA PHE A 139 19.40 2.13 1.24
C PHE A 139 19.29 3.64 1.48
N VAL A 140 19.52 4.48 0.46
CA VAL A 140 19.39 5.94 0.57
C VAL A 140 17.96 6.33 0.93
N GLY A 141 16.96 5.72 0.29
CA GLY A 141 15.56 5.96 0.60
C GLY A 141 15.17 5.48 2.00
N ALA A 142 15.66 4.31 2.42
CA ALA A 142 15.43 3.77 3.75
C ALA A 142 16.03 4.66 4.85
N MET A 143 17.26 5.19 4.66
CA MET A 143 17.87 6.14 5.57
C MET A 143 17.03 7.42 5.70
N GLY A 144 16.57 7.98 4.60
CA GLY A 144 15.70 9.16 4.63
C GLY A 144 14.41 8.90 5.40
N ALA A 145 13.72 7.78 5.11
CA ALA A 145 12.51 7.40 5.82
C ALA A 145 12.76 7.18 7.33
N PHE A 146 13.86 6.51 7.69
CA PHE A 146 14.24 6.27 9.08
C PHE A 146 14.53 7.57 9.84
N ILE A 147 15.33 8.49 9.27
CA ILE A 147 15.61 9.81 9.88
C ILE A 147 14.29 10.55 10.11
N LEU A 148 13.38 10.53 9.14
CA LEU A 148 12.10 11.22 9.25
C LEU A 148 11.23 10.66 10.36
N ILE A 149 11.16 9.33 10.50
CA ILE A 149 10.41 8.66 11.57
C ILE A 149 11.01 9.01 12.93
N MET A 150 12.34 8.93 13.08
CA MET A 150 13.03 9.25 14.33
C MET A 150 12.86 10.72 14.73
N SER A 151 12.97 11.65 13.77
CA SER A 151 12.80 13.08 14.02
C SER A 151 11.35 13.49 14.31
N SER A 152 10.40 12.61 14.06
CA SER A 152 8.97 12.84 14.32
C SER A 152 8.49 12.24 15.65
N GLN A 153 9.38 11.63 16.44
CA GLN A 153 9.05 11.14 17.77
C GLN A 153 8.70 12.31 18.69
N THR A 154 7.42 12.46 18.98
CA THR A 154 6.96 13.21 20.13
C THR A 154 7.00 12.25 21.35
N THR A 155 7.40 12.75 22.51
CA THR A 155 7.43 12.03 23.79
C THR A 155 6.05 11.42 24.10
N GLY A 156 5.87 10.16 23.80
CA GLY A 156 4.60 9.43 23.91
C GLY A 156 4.61 8.15 23.10
N ALA A 157 5.78 7.50 22.97
CA ALA A 157 5.88 6.17 22.37
C ALA A 157 4.98 5.21 23.17
N GLY A 158 3.85 4.82 22.59
CA GLY A 158 3.06 3.71 23.11
C GLY A 158 3.95 2.46 23.24
N ASN A 159 3.57 1.54 24.11
CA ASN A 159 4.34 0.31 24.34
C ASN A 159 4.59 -0.40 22.99
N SER A 160 5.87 -0.51 22.65
CA SER A 160 6.30 -1.35 21.52
C SER A 160 6.03 -2.81 21.87
N ASN A 161 5.41 -3.53 20.94
CA ASN A 161 5.13 -4.96 21.11
C ASN A 161 5.74 -5.73 19.93
N LEU A 162 6.71 -6.58 20.24
CA LEU A 162 7.41 -7.39 19.25
C LEU A 162 6.44 -8.21 18.34
N ILE A 163 5.35 -8.73 18.91
CA ILE A 163 4.35 -9.49 18.12
C ILE A 163 3.69 -8.55 17.10
N GLY A 164 3.33 -7.32 17.51
CA GLY A 164 2.77 -6.31 16.61
C GLY A 164 3.73 -5.97 15.46
N ASP A 165 5.01 -5.81 15.77
CA ASP A 165 6.06 -5.52 14.76
C ASP A 165 6.25 -6.69 13.80
N LEU A 166 6.27 -7.93 14.30
CA LEU A 166 6.36 -9.13 13.47
C LEU A 166 5.13 -9.29 12.55
N LEU A 167 3.92 -8.96 13.02
CA LEU A 167 2.72 -8.95 12.19
C LEU A 167 2.83 -7.87 11.09
N CYS A 168 3.30 -6.68 11.43
CA CYS A 168 3.56 -5.64 10.42
C CYS A 168 4.60 -6.09 9.38
N LEU A 169 5.66 -6.79 9.79
CA LEU A 169 6.66 -7.33 8.87
C LEU A 169 6.08 -8.42 7.96
N LEU A 170 5.29 -9.34 8.52
CA LEU A 170 4.58 -10.36 7.75
C LEU A 170 3.67 -9.72 6.69
N ALA A 171 2.98 -8.64 7.05
CA ALA A 171 2.17 -7.87 6.12
C ALA A 171 3.01 -7.31 4.95
N GLN A 172 4.23 -6.78 5.20
CA GLN A 172 5.10 -6.27 4.13
C GLN A 172 5.63 -7.40 3.22
N ILE A 173 5.98 -8.56 3.80
CA ILE A 173 6.37 -9.74 3.04
C ILE A 173 5.23 -10.18 2.12
N SER A 174 4.02 -10.25 2.66
CA SER A 174 2.83 -10.62 1.91
C SER A 174 2.56 -9.67 0.74
N PHE A 175 2.61 -8.36 0.99
CA PHE A 175 2.40 -7.37 -0.07
C PHE A 175 3.49 -7.41 -1.14
N SER A 176 4.73 -7.67 -0.75
CA SER A 176 5.84 -7.88 -1.69
C SER A 176 5.59 -9.05 -2.64
N ILE A 177 5.09 -10.18 -2.11
CA ILE A 177 4.70 -11.35 -2.92
C ILE A 177 3.58 -10.95 -3.89
N TYR A 178 2.56 -10.22 -3.42
CA TYR A 178 1.51 -9.71 -4.30
C TYR A 178 2.05 -8.84 -5.44
N LEU A 179 2.90 -7.86 -5.13
CA LEU A 179 3.46 -6.93 -6.13
C LEU A 179 4.30 -7.64 -7.19
N THR A 180 4.89 -8.78 -6.86
CA THR A 180 5.82 -9.52 -7.74
C THR A 180 5.14 -10.69 -8.44
N VAL A 181 4.62 -11.66 -7.68
CA VAL A 181 4.07 -12.90 -8.19
C VAL A 181 2.80 -12.66 -9.02
N PHE A 182 1.92 -11.78 -8.52
CA PHE A 182 0.64 -11.50 -9.16
C PHE A 182 0.65 -10.32 -10.13
N LYS A 183 1.83 -9.78 -10.46
CA LYS A 183 1.97 -8.68 -11.41
C LYS A 183 1.32 -8.96 -12.76
N GLY A 184 1.36 -10.21 -13.23
CA GLY A 184 0.70 -10.62 -14.47
C GLY A 184 -0.80 -10.34 -14.49
N LEU A 185 -1.50 -10.50 -13.37
CA LEU A 185 -2.93 -10.21 -13.27
C LEU A 185 -3.22 -8.71 -13.44
N SER A 186 -2.40 -7.84 -12.84
CA SER A 186 -2.56 -6.39 -12.98
C SER A 186 -2.30 -5.90 -14.40
N GLN A 187 -1.56 -6.65 -15.21
CA GLN A 187 -1.34 -6.36 -16.63
C GLN A 187 -2.48 -6.87 -17.50
N LYS A 188 -3.09 -8.01 -17.14
CA LYS A 188 -4.15 -8.66 -17.90
C LYS A 188 -5.51 -7.98 -17.71
N TYR A 189 -5.87 -7.66 -16.45
CA TYR A 189 -7.18 -7.14 -16.09
C TYR A 189 -7.13 -5.65 -15.70
N SER A 190 -8.27 -4.96 -15.82
CA SER A 190 -8.40 -3.58 -15.36
C SER A 190 -8.29 -3.50 -13.83
N PRO A 191 -7.81 -2.38 -13.27
CA PRO A 191 -7.75 -2.20 -11.82
C PRO A 191 -9.11 -2.39 -11.14
N ILE A 192 -10.20 -1.99 -11.80
CA ILE A 192 -11.55 -2.11 -11.26
C ILE A 192 -11.97 -3.57 -11.22
N THR A 193 -11.81 -4.31 -12.31
CA THR A 193 -12.19 -5.72 -12.39
C THR A 193 -11.39 -6.57 -11.41
N LEU A 194 -10.09 -6.35 -11.32
CA LEU A 194 -9.23 -7.13 -10.44
C LEU A 194 -9.54 -6.86 -8.97
N ASN A 195 -9.62 -5.59 -8.56
CA ASN A 195 -9.94 -5.22 -7.18
C ASN A 195 -11.36 -5.63 -6.78
N LYS A 196 -12.35 -5.53 -7.68
CA LYS A 196 -13.70 -5.99 -7.43
C LYS A 196 -13.73 -7.43 -6.89
N TRP A 197 -13.05 -8.34 -7.55
CA TRP A 197 -12.98 -9.73 -7.13
C TRP A 197 -12.08 -9.94 -5.92
N MET A 198 -10.94 -9.27 -5.85
CA MET A 198 -10.03 -9.39 -4.71
C MET A 198 -10.70 -8.97 -3.40
N PHE A 199 -11.42 -7.85 -3.39
CA PHE A 199 -12.12 -7.37 -2.18
C PHE A 199 -13.31 -8.25 -1.81
N VAL A 200 -14.01 -8.87 -2.78
CA VAL A 200 -15.04 -9.88 -2.50
C VAL A 200 -14.44 -11.09 -1.80
N TYR A 201 -13.35 -11.65 -2.32
CA TYR A 201 -12.68 -12.78 -1.70
C TYR A 201 -12.15 -12.44 -0.30
N ALA A 202 -11.57 -11.27 -0.13
CA ALA A 202 -11.12 -10.82 1.19
C ALA A 202 -12.30 -10.64 2.16
N SER A 203 -13.44 -10.13 1.69
CA SER A 203 -14.67 -10.02 2.50
C SER A 203 -15.17 -11.40 2.94
N MET A 204 -15.17 -12.39 2.04
CA MET A 204 -15.52 -13.77 2.37
C MET A 204 -14.61 -14.37 3.45
N CYS A 205 -13.33 -14.00 3.46
CA CYS A 205 -12.39 -14.44 4.48
C CYS A 205 -12.66 -13.77 5.85
N TYR A 206 -13.03 -12.48 5.88
CA TYR A 206 -13.15 -11.75 7.14
C TYR A 206 -14.52 -11.80 7.78
N ILE A 207 -15.62 -11.83 7.01
CA ILE A 207 -16.99 -11.82 7.52
C ILE A 207 -17.24 -12.90 8.58
N PRO A 208 -16.83 -14.18 8.39
CA PRO A 208 -17.10 -15.23 9.37
C PRO A 208 -16.45 -14.97 10.74
N PHE A 209 -15.25 -14.35 10.75
CA PHE A 209 -14.53 -14.09 11.99
C PHE A 209 -14.95 -12.78 12.66
N SER A 210 -15.44 -11.82 11.89
CA SER A 210 -15.80 -10.48 12.38
C SER A 210 -17.28 -10.31 12.69
N TYR A 211 -18.10 -11.30 12.40
CA TYR A 211 -19.56 -11.20 12.55
C TYR A 211 -19.96 -10.75 13.95
N HIS A 212 -19.39 -11.38 14.97
CA HIS A 212 -19.69 -11.06 16.37
C HIS A 212 -19.25 -9.63 16.72
N ASP A 213 -18.04 -9.23 16.34
CA ASP A 213 -17.49 -7.91 16.59
C ASP A 213 -18.34 -6.81 15.95
N VAL A 214 -18.74 -7.00 14.69
CA VAL A 214 -19.55 -6.04 13.95
C VAL A 214 -21.00 -5.99 14.49
N ALA A 215 -21.57 -7.15 14.85
CA ALA A 215 -22.92 -7.22 15.39
C ALA A 215 -23.05 -6.61 16.80
N SER A 216 -21.97 -6.64 17.59
CA SER A 216 -21.94 -6.07 18.93
C SER A 216 -21.71 -4.57 18.99
N ILE A 217 -21.48 -3.89 17.85
CA ILE A 217 -21.25 -2.44 17.81
C ILE A 217 -22.52 -1.69 18.24
N GLN A 218 -22.37 -0.88 19.28
CA GLN A 218 -23.42 0.04 19.72
C GLN A 218 -23.35 1.33 18.89
N TRP A 219 -23.99 1.34 17.73
CA TRP A 219 -23.93 2.44 16.76
C TRP A 219 -24.35 3.79 17.33
N SER A 220 -25.20 3.82 18.34
CA SER A 220 -25.64 5.04 19.02
C SER A 220 -24.56 5.72 19.86
N SER A 221 -23.53 4.97 20.27
CA SER A 221 -22.41 5.49 21.08
C SER A 221 -21.19 5.89 20.24
N ILE A 222 -21.18 5.54 18.93
CA ILE A 222 -20.06 5.85 18.04
C ILE A 222 -20.04 7.33 17.69
N SER A 223 -18.89 7.97 17.83
CA SER A 223 -18.73 9.38 17.48
C SER A 223 -18.76 9.58 15.96
N THR A 224 -19.25 10.76 15.53
CA THR A 224 -19.20 11.15 14.11
C THR A 224 -17.77 11.16 13.58
N ALA A 225 -16.79 11.49 14.42
CA ALA A 225 -15.39 11.47 14.05
C ALA A 225 -14.92 10.04 13.71
N ALA A 226 -15.27 9.04 14.52
CA ALA A 226 -14.92 7.65 14.27
C ALA A 226 -15.59 7.12 12.98
N LEU A 227 -16.84 7.51 12.70
CA LEU A 227 -17.51 7.17 11.44
C LEU A 227 -16.81 7.78 10.22
N LEU A 228 -16.38 9.04 10.29
CA LEU A 228 -15.61 9.68 9.22
C LEU A 228 -14.24 9.04 9.03
N GLN A 229 -13.57 8.66 10.10
CA GLN A 229 -12.29 7.95 10.07
C GLN A 229 -12.44 6.57 9.43
N ALA A 230 -13.45 5.79 9.83
CA ALA A 230 -13.78 4.51 9.20
C ALA A 230 -14.14 4.70 7.71
N GLY A 231 -14.91 5.73 7.38
CA GLY A 231 -15.22 6.12 5.99
C GLY A 231 -13.96 6.43 5.17
N TYR A 232 -13.01 7.16 5.74
CA TYR A 232 -11.71 7.41 5.10
C TYR A 232 -10.92 6.10 4.88
N VAL A 233 -10.88 5.23 5.88
CA VAL A 233 -10.20 3.93 5.79
C VAL A 233 -10.77 3.09 4.64
N VAL A 234 -12.08 3.12 4.43
CA VAL A 234 -12.76 2.42 3.33
C VAL A 234 -12.48 3.09 1.99
N VAL A 235 -12.81 4.37 1.86
CA VAL A 235 -12.79 5.07 0.56
C VAL A 235 -11.37 5.50 0.18
N GLY A 236 -10.65 6.16 1.06
CA GLY A 236 -9.29 6.66 0.82
C GLY A 236 -8.26 5.54 0.82
N GLY A 237 -8.15 4.85 1.96
CA GLY A 237 -7.10 3.85 2.21
C GLY A 237 -7.31 2.51 1.49
N SER A 238 -8.55 2.19 1.08
CA SER A 238 -8.84 0.92 0.41
C SER A 238 -9.29 1.12 -1.03
N PHE A 239 -10.40 1.78 -1.28
CA PHE A 239 -10.94 1.89 -2.63
C PHE A 239 -10.04 2.71 -3.58
N LEU A 240 -9.77 3.98 -3.26
CA LEU A 240 -8.97 4.86 -4.12
C LEU A 240 -7.51 4.44 -4.17
N ALA A 241 -6.90 4.14 -3.03
CA ALA A 241 -5.50 3.73 -2.96
C ALA A 241 -5.23 2.49 -3.83
N TYR A 242 -6.13 1.49 -3.82
CA TYR A 242 -5.97 0.28 -4.62
C TYR A 242 -6.20 0.51 -6.12
N ILE A 243 -7.06 1.46 -6.52
CA ILE A 243 -7.14 1.87 -7.93
C ILE A 243 -5.79 2.42 -8.40
N PHE A 244 -5.20 3.32 -7.60
CA PHE A 244 -3.96 3.99 -7.97
C PHE A 244 -2.75 3.05 -7.94
N ILE A 245 -2.59 2.26 -6.87
CA ILE A 245 -1.43 1.36 -6.77
C ILE A 245 -1.44 0.29 -7.86
N MET A 246 -2.62 -0.24 -8.19
CA MET A 246 -2.76 -1.23 -9.25
C MET A 246 -2.53 -0.62 -10.63
N SER A 247 -2.95 0.62 -10.84
CA SER A 247 -2.64 1.38 -12.05
C SER A 247 -1.14 1.65 -12.18
N ALA A 248 -0.46 1.95 -11.08
CA ALA A 248 1.01 2.09 -11.05
C ALA A 248 1.72 0.78 -11.37
N GLN A 249 1.27 -0.34 -10.78
CA GLN A 249 1.85 -1.67 -10.97
C GLN A 249 1.77 -2.14 -12.44
N ARG A 250 0.78 -1.68 -13.19
CA ARG A 250 0.69 -1.93 -14.64
C ARG A 250 1.77 -1.24 -15.44
N LEU A 251 2.24 -0.10 -14.98
CA LEU A 251 3.13 0.81 -15.72
C LEU A 251 4.58 0.72 -15.25
N LEU A 252 4.80 0.41 -13.97
CA LEU A 252 6.11 0.41 -13.33
C LEU A 252 6.54 -1.01 -12.91
N ARG A 253 7.84 -1.16 -12.63
CA ARG A 253 8.38 -2.38 -12.01
C ARG A 253 7.95 -2.48 -10.54
N ALA A 254 7.81 -3.71 -10.03
CA ALA A 254 7.43 -3.95 -8.64
C ALA A 254 8.34 -3.23 -7.63
N THR A 255 9.65 -3.29 -7.85
CA THR A 255 10.65 -2.61 -7.00
C THR A 255 10.48 -1.08 -7.03
N VAL A 256 10.13 -0.48 -8.19
CA VAL A 256 9.88 0.97 -8.26
C VAL A 256 8.57 1.34 -7.55
N VAL A 257 7.52 0.53 -7.70
CA VAL A 257 6.25 0.75 -7.00
C VAL A 257 6.44 0.69 -5.48
N SER A 258 7.21 -0.29 -4.98
CA SER A 258 7.46 -0.44 -3.54
C SER A 258 8.27 0.71 -2.94
N MET A 259 9.16 1.36 -3.71
CA MET A 259 9.94 2.53 -3.23
C MET A 259 9.05 3.70 -2.81
N TYR A 260 7.86 3.84 -3.40
CA TYR A 260 6.92 4.89 -3.02
C TYR A 260 6.37 4.72 -1.60
N ASN A 261 6.56 3.54 -0.98
CA ASN A 261 6.21 3.33 0.42
C ASN A 261 6.95 4.29 1.37
N TYR A 262 8.16 4.72 0.98
CA TYR A 262 8.92 5.73 1.73
C TYR A 262 8.25 7.13 1.74
N MET A 263 7.24 7.35 0.91
CA MET A 263 6.44 8.59 0.95
C MET A 263 5.50 8.64 2.16
N GLN A 264 5.13 7.49 2.73
CA GLN A 264 4.18 7.44 3.84
C GLN A 264 4.66 8.19 5.09
N PRO A 265 5.91 8.00 5.58
CA PRO A 265 6.45 8.81 6.67
C PRO A 265 6.51 10.30 6.37
N ILE A 266 6.78 10.69 5.11
CA ILE A 266 6.78 12.10 4.69
C ILE A 266 5.39 12.70 4.87
N VAL A 267 4.36 12.01 4.39
CA VAL A 267 2.97 12.45 4.51
C VAL A 267 2.56 12.53 5.98
N ALA A 268 2.86 11.50 6.77
CA ALA A 268 2.54 11.48 8.20
C ALA A 268 3.20 12.65 8.96
N SER A 269 4.49 12.92 8.70
CA SER A 269 5.21 14.05 9.30
C SER A 269 4.65 15.39 8.85
N THR A 270 4.30 15.53 7.57
CA THR A 270 3.73 16.77 7.03
C THR A 270 2.38 17.08 7.70
N VAL A 271 1.54 16.07 7.85
CA VAL A 271 0.26 16.21 8.55
C VAL A 271 0.45 16.58 10.01
N ALA A 272 1.41 15.96 10.70
CA ALA A 272 1.72 16.30 12.08
C ALA A 272 2.15 17.78 12.22
N ILE A 273 2.96 18.28 11.28
CA ILE A 273 3.37 19.70 11.26
C ILE A 273 2.17 20.63 11.03
N ILE A 274 1.30 20.32 10.05
CA ILE A 274 0.11 21.14 9.74
C ILE A 274 -0.85 21.20 10.95
N LEU A 275 -0.97 20.11 11.69
CA LEU A 275 -1.79 20.04 12.90
C LEU A 275 -1.12 20.67 14.14
N GLY A 276 0.07 21.25 14.01
CA GLY A 276 0.79 21.85 15.13
C GLY A 276 1.39 20.83 16.12
N LEU A 277 1.40 19.54 15.75
CA LEU A 277 1.94 18.44 16.56
C LEU A 277 3.43 18.18 16.28
N GLY A 278 4.04 18.97 15.40
CA GLY A 278 5.44 18.82 15.02
C GLY A 278 6.00 20.10 14.41
N VAL A 279 7.33 20.21 14.36
CA VAL A 279 8.04 21.35 13.77
C VAL A 279 8.83 20.87 12.56
N PHE A 280 8.87 21.68 11.50
CA PHE A 280 9.78 21.45 10.37
C PHE A 280 11.18 21.88 10.79
N ASN A 281 12.13 20.99 10.65
CA ASN A 281 13.55 21.26 10.90
C ASN A 281 14.42 20.83 9.71
N LEU A 282 15.69 21.19 9.73
CA LEU A 282 16.63 20.86 8.65
C LEU A 282 16.76 19.34 8.45
N GLU A 283 16.72 18.55 9.53
CA GLU A 283 16.81 17.09 9.46
C GLU A 283 15.66 16.50 8.65
N LYS A 284 14.43 16.99 8.84
CA LYS A 284 13.27 16.57 8.04
C LYS A 284 13.42 16.94 6.57
N GLY A 285 13.97 18.13 6.27
CA GLY A 285 14.28 18.55 4.92
C GLY A 285 15.28 17.61 4.23
N ILE A 286 16.37 17.29 4.90
CA ILE A 286 17.38 16.33 4.40
C ILE A 286 16.77 14.94 4.22
N ALA A 287 16.00 14.46 5.18
CA ALA A 287 15.35 13.16 5.12
C ALA A 287 14.42 13.04 3.88
N ILE A 288 13.60 14.06 3.62
CA ILE A 288 12.74 14.11 2.44
C ILE A 288 13.57 14.08 1.15
N ALA A 289 14.64 14.85 1.08
CA ALA A 289 15.53 14.86 -0.09
C ALA A 289 16.16 13.48 -0.33
N LEU A 290 16.60 12.78 0.73
CA LEU A 290 17.13 11.41 0.64
C LEU A 290 16.09 10.41 0.10
N VAL A 291 14.84 10.51 0.54
CA VAL A 291 13.76 9.64 0.02
C VAL A 291 13.59 9.85 -1.50
N PHE A 292 13.45 11.08 -1.95
CA PHE A 292 13.29 11.37 -3.38
C PHE A 292 14.53 10.94 -4.20
N LEU A 293 15.72 11.15 -3.67
CA LEU A 293 16.97 10.70 -4.30
C LEU A 293 17.00 9.17 -4.42
N GLY A 294 16.62 8.45 -3.37
CA GLY A 294 16.54 6.98 -3.38
C GLY A 294 15.57 6.46 -4.45
N VAL A 295 14.36 7.02 -4.53
CA VAL A 295 13.37 6.70 -5.58
C VAL A 295 13.95 6.96 -6.97
N HIS A 296 14.61 8.10 -7.17
CA HIS A 296 15.21 8.47 -8.45
C HIS A 296 16.30 7.47 -8.87
N ILE A 297 17.25 7.14 -7.97
CA ILE A 297 18.33 6.17 -8.24
C ILE A 297 17.77 4.80 -8.64
N VAL A 298 16.77 4.28 -7.90
CA VAL A 298 16.14 2.98 -8.21
C VAL A 298 15.43 3.01 -9.56
N THR A 299 14.76 4.12 -9.88
CA THR A 299 14.06 4.28 -11.16
C THR A 299 15.02 4.20 -12.33
N GLN A 300 16.24 4.74 -12.19
CA GLN A 300 17.29 4.68 -13.21
C GLN A 300 18.05 3.35 -13.26
N SER A 301 17.79 2.41 -12.35
CA SER A 301 18.46 1.11 -12.38
C SER A 301 18.02 0.30 -13.60
N LYS A 302 18.96 -0.46 -14.19
CA LYS A 302 18.68 -1.32 -15.35
C LYS A 302 17.65 -2.39 -15.00
N SER A 303 16.71 -2.62 -15.92
CA SER A 303 15.75 -3.72 -15.85
C SER A 303 16.31 -4.97 -16.54
N ARG A 304 15.67 -6.12 -16.36
CA ARG A 304 16.02 -7.35 -17.10
C ARG A 304 16.00 -7.11 -18.61
N LYS A 305 15.00 -6.40 -19.13
CA LYS A 305 14.91 -6.07 -20.56
C LYS A 305 16.08 -5.22 -21.08
N ASP A 306 16.68 -4.40 -20.22
CA ASP A 306 17.83 -3.59 -20.59
C ASP A 306 19.09 -4.46 -20.73
N PHE A 307 19.27 -5.46 -19.83
CA PHE A 307 20.34 -6.43 -19.93
C PHE A 307 20.15 -7.35 -21.15
N GLU A 308 18.95 -7.83 -21.41
CA GLU A 308 18.63 -8.64 -22.59
C GLU A 308 18.96 -7.90 -23.90
N LYS A 309 18.69 -6.58 -23.97
CA LYS A 309 19.07 -5.74 -25.11
C LYS A 309 20.58 -5.55 -25.27
N GLU A 310 21.33 -5.59 -24.15
CA GLU A 310 22.78 -5.48 -24.15
C GLU A 310 23.49 -6.85 -24.42
N GLY A 311 22.71 -7.92 -24.67
CA GLY A 311 23.25 -9.28 -24.89
C GLY A 311 23.89 -9.90 -23.65
N LYS A 312 23.60 -9.38 -22.45
CA LYS A 312 24.14 -9.89 -21.19
C LYS A 312 23.16 -10.87 -20.56
N ALA A 313 23.65 -12.04 -20.17
CA ALA A 313 22.86 -12.98 -19.35
C ALA A 313 22.54 -12.34 -17.98
N VAL A 314 21.30 -12.54 -17.49
CA VAL A 314 20.80 -12.05 -16.20
C VAL A 314 20.74 -13.21 -15.22
#